data_65884bd15cc5352e05cf63bebebc0935
#
_entry.id   65884bd15cc5352e05cf63bebebc0935
#
_cell.length_a   1.000
_cell.length_b   1.000
_cell.length_c   1.000
_cell.angle_alpha   90.00
_cell.angle_beta   90.00
_cell.angle_gamma   90.00
#
_symmetry.space_group_name_H-M   'P 1'
#
loop_
_entity.id
_entity.type
_entity.pdbx_description
1 polymer ?
#
loop_
_entity_poly.entity_id
_entity_poly.type
_entity_poly.pdbx_seq_one_letter_code
_entity_poly.pdbx_strand_id
1 'polypeptide(L)'
;MGQIIGYIIFTIIAVFGAKWFIEKDGHPKALFYLFFAEMWERFSFYGMRALLVLYIIKDYMASIENNEEIAYGIYAAYGALVYATPLLGGFLADRFIGYRKAIMLGGILMAVGHFFMAFPTDFFFYGALGFLIAGNGFFKPNISSLVGSLYKEGDIKRDSGFTIFYMGINLGAAVAPLLCGYIGETWGWHYGFGLAGIGMLAGVVVFWDGIRKGLFGDKGTQPSEYINKKLFNVNIDKLIYVFSIIIVPLFAYFIVLEAGGIEFLGTIINILLLIAIGYAGYLMYENYRDGQPAVANKIGAILILAVLCAVFWACFEQAGSSLVVWADKCVDLKFMVASQTNAINPGYIIFLAFPFAMLWEKLDLWGKNPNTAKKFALGIGFLGLGFLVFAYSIHFISDAGKLPFSTLWIGWLLITTGELCLSPIGLSKVTELSPKKSIAFFMGLWFLSSTVAHYIAGALAKLTIGGQATESSGLLGYLNNILFNGINLTANGVPEAMIYNDLFGKIGFVTLGIAILTLIFSPLIKKLMNDVH
;
A
#
# COMPACT_ATOMS: atom_id res chain seq x y z
N MET A 1 1.36 -6.97 -28.74
CA MET A 1 2.45 -7.98 -28.69
C MET A 1 3.82 -7.32 -28.43
N GLY A 2 4.27 -6.32 -29.21
CA GLY A 2 5.59 -5.69 -29.02
C GLY A 2 5.80 -5.08 -27.62
N GLN A 3 4.81 -4.41 -27.07
CA GLN A 3 4.90 -3.83 -25.72
C GLN A 3 5.10 -4.90 -24.63
N ILE A 4 4.35 -6.01 -24.70
CA ILE A 4 4.50 -7.14 -23.74
C ILE A 4 5.92 -7.71 -23.80
N ILE A 5 6.44 -7.94 -24.99
CA ILE A 5 7.83 -8.42 -25.17
C ILE A 5 8.83 -7.43 -24.54
N GLY A 6 8.62 -6.11 -24.76
CA GLY A 6 9.45 -5.07 -24.15
C GLY A 6 9.44 -5.13 -22.60
N TYR A 7 8.27 -5.27 -21.98
CA TYR A 7 8.16 -5.39 -20.53
C TYR A 7 8.81 -6.65 -19.97
N ILE A 8 8.68 -7.78 -20.67
CA ILE A 8 9.33 -9.04 -20.28
C ILE A 8 10.86 -8.89 -20.38
N ILE A 9 11.38 -8.36 -21.48
CA ILE A 9 12.82 -8.15 -21.66
C ILE A 9 13.36 -7.21 -20.57
N PHE A 10 12.68 -6.09 -20.30
CA PHE A 10 13.05 -5.17 -19.23
C PHE A 10 13.12 -5.89 -17.87
N THR A 11 12.12 -6.68 -17.54
CA THR A 11 12.07 -7.45 -16.27
C THR A 11 13.25 -8.42 -16.19
N ILE A 12 13.53 -9.16 -17.25
CA ILE A 12 14.65 -10.10 -17.31
C ILE A 12 15.98 -9.37 -17.09
N ILE A 13 16.21 -8.26 -17.79
CA ILE A 13 17.44 -7.46 -17.65
C ILE A 13 17.59 -6.95 -16.21
N ALA A 14 16.51 -6.43 -15.62
CA ALA A 14 16.51 -5.90 -14.25
C ALA A 14 16.82 -6.99 -13.22
N VAL A 15 16.23 -8.19 -13.35
CA VAL A 15 16.47 -9.33 -12.45
C VAL A 15 17.91 -9.84 -12.56
N PHE A 16 18.44 -10.01 -13.78
CA PHE A 16 19.82 -10.43 -13.95
C PHE A 16 20.82 -9.35 -13.51
N GLY A 17 20.48 -8.07 -13.73
CA GLY A 17 21.26 -6.94 -13.22
C GLY A 17 21.33 -6.93 -11.70
N ALA A 18 20.22 -7.14 -11.01
CA ALA A 18 20.18 -7.24 -9.56
C ALA A 18 21.01 -8.43 -9.05
N LYS A 19 20.89 -9.60 -9.69
CA LYS A 19 21.71 -10.77 -9.35
C LYS A 19 23.20 -10.48 -9.48
N TRP A 20 23.62 -9.91 -10.61
CA TRP A 20 25.00 -9.56 -10.87
C TRP A 20 25.53 -8.56 -9.83
N PHE A 21 24.74 -7.54 -9.49
CA PHE A 21 25.12 -6.55 -8.50
C PHE A 21 25.28 -7.16 -7.09
N ILE A 22 24.33 -8.00 -6.66
CA ILE A 22 24.38 -8.72 -5.38
C ILE A 22 25.67 -9.56 -5.27
N GLU A 23 26.01 -10.28 -6.34
CA GLU A 23 27.20 -11.13 -6.36
C GLU A 23 28.50 -10.30 -6.38
N LYS A 24 28.56 -9.23 -7.20
CA LYS A 24 29.72 -8.35 -7.35
C LYS A 24 30.00 -7.56 -6.07
N ASP A 25 28.97 -7.04 -5.42
CA ASP A 25 29.12 -6.25 -4.19
C ASP A 25 29.31 -7.12 -2.93
N GLY A 26 29.27 -8.44 -3.08
CA GLY A 26 29.51 -9.40 -2.00
C GLY A 26 28.41 -9.47 -0.95
N HIS A 27 27.17 -9.25 -1.35
CA HIS A 27 26.00 -9.52 -0.51
C HIS A 27 25.77 -11.03 -0.33
N PRO A 28 25.07 -11.46 0.74
CA PRO A 28 24.66 -12.85 0.89
C PRO A 28 23.85 -13.32 -0.34
N LYS A 29 24.19 -14.48 -0.91
CA LYS A 29 23.45 -15.05 -2.06
C LYS A 29 21.95 -15.21 -1.77
N ALA A 30 21.60 -15.44 -0.52
CA ALA A 30 20.21 -15.50 -0.04
C ALA A 30 19.39 -14.23 -0.36
N LEU A 31 20.04 -13.05 -0.42
CA LEU A 31 19.38 -11.79 -0.75
C LEU A 31 18.70 -11.82 -2.12
N PHE A 32 19.33 -12.45 -3.13
CA PHE A 32 18.74 -12.60 -4.46
C PHE A 32 17.43 -13.41 -4.41
N TYR A 33 17.39 -14.47 -3.63
CA TYR A 33 16.20 -15.30 -3.50
C TYR A 33 15.06 -14.57 -2.78
N LEU A 34 15.39 -13.72 -1.80
CA LEU A 34 14.38 -12.88 -1.13
C LEU A 34 13.92 -11.73 -2.03
N PHE A 35 14.83 -11.06 -2.72
CA PHE A 35 14.51 -10.06 -3.75
C PHE A 35 13.56 -10.63 -4.80
N PHE A 36 13.86 -11.81 -5.34
CA PHE A 36 13.04 -12.45 -6.36
C PHE A 36 11.65 -12.85 -5.83
N ALA A 37 11.59 -13.44 -4.64
CA ALA A 37 10.34 -13.84 -4.03
C ALA A 37 9.44 -12.62 -3.72
N GLU A 38 10.02 -11.54 -3.18
CA GLU A 38 9.30 -10.29 -2.94
C GLU A 38 8.83 -9.63 -4.24
N MET A 39 9.70 -9.55 -5.25
CA MET A 39 9.35 -8.98 -6.55
C MET A 39 8.11 -9.67 -7.15
N TRP A 40 8.07 -11.00 -7.12
CA TRP A 40 6.94 -11.75 -7.66
C TRP A 40 5.70 -11.70 -6.77
N GLU A 41 5.88 -11.59 -5.47
CA GLU A 41 4.76 -11.34 -4.57
C GLU A 41 4.16 -9.96 -4.83
N ARG A 42 4.99 -8.91 -4.94
CA ARG A 42 4.52 -7.58 -5.32
C ARG A 42 3.88 -7.55 -6.70
N PHE A 43 4.46 -8.28 -7.66
CA PHE A 43 3.85 -8.48 -8.97
C PHE A 43 2.44 -9.07 -8.84
N SER A 44 2.25 -10.11 -8.05
CA SER A 44 0.95 -10.73 -7.88
C SER A 44 -0.05 -9.80 -7.20
N PHE A 45 0.37 -9.11 -6.14
CA PHE A 45 -0.47 -8.18 -5.39
C PHE A 45 -0.91 -6.98 -6.25
N TYR A 46 0.04 -6.27 -6.87
CA TYR A 46 -0.27 -5.08 -7.66
C TYR A 46 -0.95 -5.41 -9.00
N GLY A 47 -0.70 -6.59 -9.56
CA GLY A 47 -1.40 -7.09 -10.74
C GLY A 47 -2.89 -7.32 -10.46
N MET A 48 -3.21 -7.99 -9.37
CA MET A 48 -4.59 -8.19 -8.93
C MET A 48 -5.25 -6.85 -8.54
N ARG A 49 -4.57 -6.04 -7.75
CA ARG A 49 -5.07 -4.74 -7.28
C ARG A 49 -5.47 -3.81 -8.43
N ALA A 50 -4.65 -3.74 -9.48
CA ALA A 50 -4.91 -2.89 -10.65
C ALA A 50 -6.16 -3.30 -11.43
N LEU A 51 -6.53 -4.58 -11.38
CA LEU A 51 -7.68 -5.14 -12.08
C LEU A 51 -8.96 -5.15 -11.24
N LEU A 52 -8.85 -5.27 -9.90
CA LEU A 52 -9.95 -5.66 -9.02
C LEU A 52 -11.20 -4.78 -9.19
N VAL A 53 -11.07 -3.47 -9.07
CA VAL A 53 -12.22 -2.54 -9.14
C VAL A 53 -12.82 -2.54 -10.54
N LEU A 54 -11.98 -2.47 -11.57
CA LEU A 54 -12.45 -2.50 -12.97
C LEU A 54 -13.13 -3.82 -13.33
N TYR A 55 -12.61 -4.95 -12.84
CA TYR A 55 -13.23 -6.27 -13.00
C TYR A 55 -14.62 -6.33 -12.37
N ILE A 56 -14.76 -5.83 -11.13
CA ILE A 56 -16.06 -5.83 -10.45
C ILE A 56 -17.07 -4.99 -11.25
N ILE A 57 -16.69 -3.80 -11.69
CA ILE A 57 -17.58 -2.87 -12.39
C ILE A 57 -17.93 -3.35 -13.80
N LYS A 58 -16.94 -3.85 -14.57
CA LYS A 58 -17.10 -4.12 -16.00
C LYS A 58 -17.53 -5.56 -16.33
N ASP A 59 -17.36 -6.50 -15.39
CA ASP A 59 -17.60 -7.92 -15.63
C ASP A 59 -18.41 -8.56 -14.49
N TYR A 60 -17.82 -8.70 -13.31
CA TYR A 60 -18.38 -9.50 -12.22
C TYR A 60 -19.75 -9.00 -11.73
N MET A 61 -19.93 -7.69 -11.61
CA MET A 61 -21.18 -7.03 -11.20
C MET A 61 -21.71 -6.06 -12.26
N ALA A 62 -21.39 -6.26 -13.54
CA ALA A 62 -21.75 -5.34 -14.61
C ALA A 62 -23.25 -5.08 -14.74
N SER A 63 -24.11 -6.01 -14.31
CA SER A 63 -25.57 -5.89 -14.36
C SER A 63 -26.18 -5.24 -13.11
N ILE A 64 -25.39 -4.89 -12.11
CA ILE A 64 -25.86 -4.31 -10.83
C ILE A 64 -25.76 -2.79 -10.94
N GLU A 65 -26.85 -2.06 -10.63
CA GLU A 65 -26.95 -0.61 -10.79
C GLU A 65 -25.93 0.17 -9.94
N ASN A 66 -25.66 -0.28 -8.70
CA ASN A 66 -24.72 0.35 -7.78
C ASN A 66 -23.37 -0.38 -7.69
N ASN A 67 -22.91 -1.00 -8.77
CA ASN A 67 -21.70 -1.82 -8.81
C ASN A 67 -20.43 -1.05 -8.44
N GLU A 68 -20.32 0.25 -8.76
CA GLU A 68 -19.17 1.07 -8.37
C GLU A 68 -19.08 1.23 -6.85
N GLU A 69 -20.20 1.44 -6.17
CA GLU A 69 -20.23 1.55 -4.71
C GLU A 69 -19.77 0.26 -4.04
N ILE A 70 -20.29 -0.86 -4.54
CA ILE A 70 -19.92 -2.19 -4.06
C ILE A 70 -18.43 -2.45 -4.33
N ALA A 71 -17.93 -2.11 -5.52
CA ALA A 71 -16.53 -2.27 -5.88
C ALA A 71 -15.58 -1.49 -4.96
N TYR A 72 -15.92 -0.23 -4.65
CA TYR A 72 -15.14 0.59 -3.73
C TYR A 72 -15.20 0.06 -2.29
N GLY A 73 -16.35 -0.46 -1.84
CA GLY A 73 -16.50 -1.13 -0.55
C GLY A 73 -15.63 -2.38 -0.45
N ILE A 74 -15.69 -3.27 -1.44
CA ILE A 74 -14.86 -4.48 -1.51
C ILE A 74 -13.37 -4.12 -1.51
N TYR A 75 -12.96 -3.15 -2.33
CA TYR A 75 -11.57 -2.71 -2.40
C TYR A 75 -11.04 -2.17 -1.07
N ALA A 76 -11.85 -1.34 -0.39
CA ALA A 76 -11.53 -0.78 0.91
C ALA A 76 -11.41 -1.87 1.99
N ALA A 77 -12.36 -2.78 2.06
CA ALA A 77 -12.35 -3.90 3.01
C ALA A 77 -11.15 -4.83 2.77
N TYR A 78 -10.91 -5.19 1.52
CA TYR A 78 -9.75 -5.99 1.13
C TYR A 78 -8.43 -5.31 1.55
N GLY A 79 -8.25 -4.05 1.18
CA GLY A 79 -7.06 -3.27 1.53
C GLY A 79 -6.86 -3.15 3.04
N ALA A 80 -7.92 -2.82 3.78
CA ALA A 80 -7.87 -2.72 5.24
C ALA A 80 -7.44 -4.05 5.90
N LEU A 81 -8.01 -5.17 5.49
CA LEU A 81 -7.68 -6.49 6.03
C LEU A 81 -6.26 -6.95 5.65
N VAL A 82 -5.81 -6.67 4.42
CA VAL A 82 -4.44 -6.98 3.97
C VAL A 82 -3.39 -6.26 4.82
N TYR A 83 -3.67 -5.04 5.30
CA TYR A 83 -2.75 -4.29 6.16
C TYR A 83 -2.92 -4.58 7.66
N ALA A 84 -4.05 -5.14 8.07
CA ALA A 84 -4.27 -5.60 9.45
C ALA A 84 -3.62 -6.96 9.75
N THR A 85 -3.70 -7.91 8.80
CA THR A 85 -3.26 -9.30 9.01
C THR A 85 -1.76 -9.51 9.21
N PRO A 86 -0.82 -8.66 8.69
CA PRO A 86 0.60 -8.76 8.99
C PRO A 86 0.96 -8.75 10.47
N LEU A 87 0.17 -8.08 11.30
CA LEU A 87 0.37 -8.08 12.75
C LEU A 87 0.22 -9.50 13.33
N LEU A 88 -0.82 -10.21 12.92
CA LEU A 88 -1.07 -11.59 13.36
C LEU A 88 -0.06 -12.57 12.76
N GLY A 89 0.18 -12.49 11.46
CA GLY A 89 1.09 -13.41 10.77
C GLY A 89 2.55 -13.24 11.21
N GLY A 90 2.99 -12.01 11.47
CA GLY A 90 4.30 -11.73 12.06
C GLY A 90 4.42 -12.31 13.46
N PHE A 91 3.45 -12.08 14.34
CA PHE A 91 3.44 -12.66 15.69
C PHE A 91 3.50 -14.18 15.70
N LEU A 92 2.71 -14.84 14.84
CA LEU A 92 2.70 -16.30 14.74
C LEU A 92 4.03 -16.85 14.20
N ALA A 93 4.66 -16.14 13.29
CA ALA A 93 5.97 -16.50 12.76
C ALA A 93 7.08 -16.35 13.79
N ASP A 94 7.18 -15.17 14.41
CA ASP A 94 8.22 -14.88 15.41
C ASP A 94 8.20 -15.88 16.56
N ARG A 95 6.98 -16.20 17.03
CA ARG A 95 6.84 -17.00 18.25
C ARG A 95 6.83 -18.51 17.99
N PHE A 96 6.25 -18.98 16.88
CA PHE A 96 5.90 -20.40 16.76
C PHE A 96 6.48 -21.14 15.56
N ILE A 97 6.42 -20.57 14.34
CA ILE A 97 6.74 -21.34 13.12
C ILE A 97 8.03 -20.91 12.40
N GLY A 98 8.55 -19.73 12.73
CA GLY A 98 9.70 -19.14 12.06
C GLY A 98 9.37 -18.53 10.69
N TYR A 99 10.23 -17.61 10.24
CA TYR A 99 10.00 -16.83 9.02
C TYR A 99 9.89 -17.68 7.76
N ARG A 100 10.72 -18.72 7.61
CA ARG A 100 10.72 -19.56 6.39
C ARG A 100 9.40 -20.27 6.17
N LYS A 101 8.85 -20.90 7.23
CA LYS A 101 7.56 -21.58 7.14
C LYS A 101 6.43 -20.59 6.91
N ALA A 102 6.47 -19.41 7.55
CA ALA A 102 5.47 -18.37 7.37
C ALA A 102 5.48 -17.82 5.93
N ILE A 103 6.64 -17.51 5.34
CA ILE A 103 6.75 -17.04 3.96
C ILE A 103 6.23 -18.08 2.98
N MET A 104 6.61 -19.36 3.16
CA MET A 104 6.12 -20.47 2.33
C MET A 104 4.59 -20.61 2.42
N LEU A 105 4.04 -20.61 3.63
CA LEU A 105 2.60 -20.68 3.87
C LEU A 105 1.88 -19.51 3.20
N GLY A 106 2.33 -18.28 3.46
CA GLY A 106 1.76 -17.07 2.90
C GLY A 106 1.78 -17.07 1.38
N GLY A 107 2.91 -17.44 0.77
CA GLY A 107 3.05 -17.53 -0.67
C GLY A 107 2.14 -18.56 -1.33
N ILE A 108 1.98 -19.74 -0.70
CA ILE A 108 1.07 -20.79 -1.19
C ILE A 108 -0.39 -20.32 -1.10
N LEU A 109 -0.80 -19.72 0.03
CA LEU A 109 -2.16 -19.20 0.19
C LEU A 109 -2.47 -18.13 -0.86
N MET A 110 -1.53 -17.19 -1.10
CA MET A 110 -1.70 -16.15 -2.12
C MET A 110 -1.78 -16.75 -3.53
N ALA A 111 -0.95 -17.73 -3.86
CA ALA A 111 -1.02 -18.40 -5.16
C ALA A 111 -2.38 -19.09 -5.36
N VAL A 112 -2.89 -19.79 -4.35
CA VAL A 112 -4.25 -20.37 -4.38
C VAL A 112 -5.30 -19.29 -4.59
N GLY A 113 -5.21 -18.16 -3.85
CA GLY A 113 -6.13 -17.04 -4.00
C GLY A 113 -6.16 -16.49 -5.43
N HIS A 114 -5.00 -16.24 -6.05
CA HIS A 114 -4.94 -15.76 -7.43
C HIS A 114 -5.52 -16.76 -8.43
N PHE A 115 -5.30 -18.07 -8.26
CA PHE A 115 -5.92 -19.08 -9.13
C PHE A 115 -7.43 -19.18 -8.89
N PHE A 116 -7.93 -18.93 -7.70
CA PHE A 116 -9.37 -18.83 -7.43
C PHE A 116 -10.00 -17.68 -8.23
N MET A 117 -9.34 -16.54 -8.39
CA MET A 117 -9.80 -15.44 -9.24
C MET A 117 -9.96 -15.81 -10.72
N ALA A 118 -9.43 -16.95 -11.15
CA ALA A 118 -9.64 -17.46 -12.50
C ALA A 118 -11.04 -18.06 -12.72
N PHE A 119 -11.86 -18.24 -11.67
CA PHE A 119 -13.19 -18.83 -11.74
C PHE A 119 -14.28 -17.79 -11.43
N PRO A 120 -15.26 -17.57 -12.33
CA PRO A 120 -16.21 -16.46 -12.23
C PRO A 120 -17.44 -16.82 -11.36
N THR A 121 -17.24 -17.23 -10.11
CA THR A 121 -18.35 -17.46 -9.18
C THR A 121 -18.08 -16.80 -7.84
N ASP A 122 -19.13 -16.46 -7.10
CA ASP A 122 -19.05 -15.79 -5.79
C ASP A 122 -18.16 -16.53 -4.80
N PHE A 123 -18.30 -17.86 -4.74
CA PHE A 123 -17.48 -18.69 -3.85
C PHE A 123 -15.98 -18.53 -4.14
N PHE A 124 -15.61 -18.56 -5.42
CA PHE A 124 -14.21 -18.41 -5.82
C PHE A 124 -13.73 -16.97 -5.68
N PHE A 125 -14.55 -15.97 -6.02
CA PHE A 125 -14.20 -14.57 -5.92
C PHE A 125 -13.93 -14.15 -4.46
N TYR A 126 -14.90 -14.34 -3.56
CA TYR A 126 -14.73 -13.98 -2.15
C TYR A 126 -13.71 -14.88 -1.45
N GLY A 127 -13.66 -16.15 -1.78
CA GLY A 127 -12.65 -17.09 -1.30
C GLY A 127 -11.24 -16.67 -1.70
N ALA A 128 -11.05 -16.20 -2.94
CA ALA A 128 -9.78 -15.66 -3.44
C ALA A 128 -9.29 -14.51 -2.57
N LEU A 129 -10.14 -13.51 -2.34
CA LEU A 129 -9.80 -12.35 -1.50
C LEU A 129 -9.44 -12.78 -0.07
N GLY A 130 -10.17 -13.75 0.51
CA GLY A 130 -9.86 -14.33 1.81
C GLY A 130 -8.49 -15.01 1.85
N PHE A 131 -8.13 -15.80 0.84
CA PHE A 131 -6.82 -16.43 0.71
C PHE A 131 -5.69 -15.40 0.56
N LEU A 132 -5.90 -14.35 -0.22
CA LEU A 132 -4.94 -13.28 -0.43
C LEU A 132 -4.67 -12.50 0.87
N ILE A 133 -5.71 -12.18 1.64
CA ILE A 133 -5.61 -11.52 2.95
C ILE A 133 -4.81 -12.38 3.92
N ALA A 134 -5.19 -13.65 4.08
CA ALA A 134 -4.49 -14.57 4.97
C ALA A 134 -3.03 -14.77 4.56
N GLY A 135 -2.79 -14.97 3.26
CA GLY A 135 -1.45 -15.18 2.70
C GLY A 135 -0.53 -13.99 2.88
N ASN A 136 -1.01 -12.77 2.58
CA ASN A 136 -0.23 -11.55 2.76
C ASN A 136 0.17 -11.35 4.23
N GLY A 137 -0.73 -11.66 5.17
CA GLY A 137 -0.44 -11.60 6.60
C GLY A 137 0.77 -12.43 7.00
N PHE A 138 0.92 -13.64 6.45
CA PHE A 138 2.07 -14.49 6.72
C PHE A 138 3.31 -14.16 5.89
N PHE A 139 3.17 -13.60 4.69
CA PHE A 139 4.30 -13.36 3.79
C PHE A 139 5.02 -12.05 4.11
N LYS A 140 4.29 -10.93 4.03
CA LYS A 140 4.84 -9.57 4.02
C LYS A 140 5.74 -9.20 5.21
N PRO A 141 5.35 -9.40 6.49
CA PRO A 141 6.21 -9.03 7.62
C PRO A 141 7.45 -9.92 7.70
N ASN A 142 7.31 -11.19 7.34
CA ASN A 142 8.30 -12.21 7.60
C ASN A 142 9.45 -12.21 6.57
N ILE A 143 9.18 -11.87 5.31
CA ILE A 143 10.23 -11.79 4.30
C ILE A 143 11.18 -10.62 4.58
N SER A 144 10.66 -9.47 5.00
CA SER A 144 11.47 -8.31 5.41
C SER A 144 12.31 -8.60 6.65
N SER A 145 11.74 -9.30 7.64
CA SER A 145 12.47 -9.77 8.82
C SER A 145 13.59 -10.74 8.46
N LEU A 146 13.34 -11.64 7.51
CA LEU A 146 14.36 -12.59 7.04
C LEU A 146 15.49 -11.86 6.30
N VAL A 147 15.21 -10.83 5.49
CA VAL A 147 16.25 -9.97 4.89
C VAL A 147 17.13 -9.35 5.97
N GLY A 148 16.53 -8.74 6.99
CA GLY A 148 17.26 -8.14 8.10
C GLY A 148 18.17 -9.13 8.83
N SER A 149 17.74 -10.39 8.97
CA SER A 149 18.50 -11.45 9.64
C SER A 149 19.72 -11.95 8.86
N LEU A 150 19.84 -11.65 7.57
CA LEU A 150 21.00 -12.01 6.75
C LEU A 150 22.26 -11.22 7.14
N TYR A 151 22.10 -10.06 7.75
CA TYR A 151 23.18 -9.15 8.12
C TYR A 151 23.40 -9.16 9.62
N LYS A 152 24.67 -8.98 10.03
CA LYS A 152 25.01 -8.78 11.45
C LYS A 152 24.59 -7.37 11.88
N GLU A 153 24.40 -7.19 13.17
CA GLU A 153 24.18 -5.86 13.75
C GLU A 153 25.40 -4.98 13.47
N GLY A 154 25.18 -3.77 12.94
CA GLY A 154 26.25 -2.84 12.55
C GLY A 154 26.91 -3.14 11.19
N ASP A 155 26.41 -4.11 10.41
CA ASP A 155 26.93 -4.38 9.06
C ASP A 155 26.58 -3.22 8.10
N ILE A 156 27.61 -2.59 7.54
CA ILE A 156 27.49 -1.45 6.59
C ILE A 156 26.66 -1.84 5.35
N LYS A 157 26.69 -3.12 4.94
CA LYS A 157 25.95 -3.61 3.78
C LYS A 157 24.46 -3.84 4.03
N ARG A 158 24.01 -3.76 5.27
CA ARG A 158 22.60 -3.98 5.61
C ARG A 158 21.66 -3.01 4.88
N ASP A 159 21.99 -1.73 4.89
CA ASP A 159 21.15 -0.70 4.27
C ASP A 159 21.11 -0.83 2.75
N SER A 160 22.24 -1.12 2.10
CA SER A 160 22.27 -1.39 0.66
C SER A 160 21.51 -2.68 0.30
N GLY A 161 21.57 -3.71 1.15
CA GLY A 161 20.77 -4.92 1.00
C GLY A 161 19.26 -4.66 1.06
N PHE A 162 18.80 -3.83 1.99
CA PHE A 162 17.40 -3.38 2.02
C PHE A 162 17.04 -2.52 0.81
N THR A 163 17.95 -1.69 0.31
CA THR A 163 17.73 -0.90 -0.90
C THR A 163 17.50 -1.80 -2.11
N ILE A 164 18.32 -2.85 -2.28
CA ILE A 164 18.14 -3.85 -3.35
C ILE A 164 16.78 -4.55 -3.19
N PHE A 165 16.45 -4.97 -1.98
CA PHE A 165 15.16 -5.60 -1.69
C PHE A 165 13.99 -4.68 -2.04
N TYR A 166 14.06 -3.39 -1.69
CA TYR A 166 13.08 -2.37 -2.04
C TYR A 166 12.96 -2.13 -3.56
N MET A 167 14.06 -2.23 -4.29
CA MET A 167 14.01 -2.21 -5.77
C MET A 167 13.18 -3.37 -6.32
N GLY A 168 13.25 -4.55 -5.71
CA GLY A 168 12.40 -5.69 -6.07
C GLY A 168 10.91 -5.39 -5.91
N ILE A 169 10.53 -4.74 -4.80
CA ILE A 169 9.17 -4.28 -4.56
C ILE A 169 8.67 -3.40 -5.71
N ASN A 170 9.43 -2.36 -6.05
CA ASN A 170 9.02 -1.40 -7.07
C ASN A 170 9.06 -1.97 -8.49
N LEU A 171 10.00 -2.87 -8.77
CA LEU A 171 10.05 -3.56 -10.06
C LEU A 171 8.80 -4.45 -10.26
N GLY A 172 8.43 -5.23 -9.25
CA GLY A 172 7.20 -6.02 -9.25
C GLY A 172 5.96 -5.14 -9.42
N ALA A 173 5.88 -4.05 -8.65
CA ALA A 173 4.77 -3.11 -8.69
C ALA A 173 4.62 -2.37 -10.03
N ALA A 174 5.75 -2.06 -10.72
CA ALA A 174 5.72 -1.40 -12.03
C ALA A 174 5.31 -2.37 -13.15
N VAL A 175 5.88 -3.57 -13.14
CA VAL A 175 5.67 -4.53 -14.23
C VAL A 175 4.29 -5.20 -14.15
N ALA A 176 3.75 -5.37 -12.95
CA ALA A 176 2.48 -6.06 -12.76
C ALA A 176 1.28 -5.41 -13.47
N PRO A 177 0.98 -4.11 -13.28
CA PRO A 177 -0.12 -3.48 -14.00
C PRO A 177 0.13 -3.45 -15.52
N LEU A 178 1.39 -3.35 -15.96
CA LEU A 178 1.73 -3.36 -17.39
C LEU A 178 1.43 -4.69 -18.06
N LEU A 179 1.66 -5.81 -17.36
CA LEU A 179 1.41 -7.15 -17.91
C LEU A 179 0.02 -7.67 -17.55
N CYS A 180 -0.30 -7.77 -16.26
CA CYS A 180 -1.59 -8.29 -15.80
C CYS A 180 -2.74 -7.37 -16.24
N GLY A 181 -2.53 -6.03 -16.18
CA GLY A 181 -3.51 -5.05 -16.63
C GLY A 181 -3.82 -5.19 -18.10
N TYR A 182 -2.81 -5.18 -18.95
CA TYR A 182 -3.00 -5.34 -20.39
C TYR A 182 -3.69 -6.66 -20.74
N ILE A 183 -3.21 -7.78 -20.19
CA ILE A 183 -3.79 -9.10 -20.46
C ILE A 183 -5.23 -9.18 -19.92
N GLY A 184 -5.48 -8.66 -18.72
CA GLY A 184 -6.80 -8.68 -18.11
C GLY A 184 -7.83 -7.90 -18.91
N GLU A 185 -7.52 -6.67 -19.31
CA GLU A 185 -8.47 -5.82 -20.03
C GLU A 185 -8.61 -6.17 -21.52
N THR A 186 -7.58 -6.79 -22.14
CA THR A 186 -7.61 -7.07 -23.61
C THR A 186 -7.95 -8.51 -23.96
N TRP A 187 -7.54 -9.48 -23.13
CA TRP A 187 -7.76 -10.91 -23.41
C TRP A 187 -8.78 -11.54 -22.47
N GLY A 188 -9.03 -10.92 -21.30
CA GLY A 188 -10.00 -11.33 -20.30
C GLY A 188 -9.42 -11.30 -18.89
N TRP A 189 -10.22 -10.82 -17.94
CA TRP A 189 -9.85 -10.55 -16.55
C TRP A 189 -9.17 -11.73 -15.86
N HIS A 190 -9.71 -12.93 -16.07
CA HIS A 190 -9.22 -14.17 -15.46
C HIS A 190 -7.81 -14.55 -15.92
N TYR A 191 -7.41 -14.19 -17.14
CA TYR A 191 -6.03 -14.38 -17.60
C TYR A 191 -5.06 -13.42 -16.88
N GLY A 192 -5.47 -12.18 -16.62
CA GLY A 192 -4.70 -11.22 -15.84
C GLY A 192 -4.46 -11.69 -14.39
N PHE A 193 -5.50 -12.18 -13.73
CA PHE A 193 -5.41 -12.76 -12.39
C PHE A 193 -4.59 -14.06 -12.37
N GLY A 194 -4.78 -14.91 -13.36
CA GLY A 194 -4.00 -16.14 -13.52
C GLY A 194 -2.50 -15.87 -13.69
N LEU A 195 -2.14 -14.83 -14.45
CA LEU A 195 -0.74 -14.41 -14.60
C LEU A 195 -0.15 -13.93 -13.26
N ALA A 196 -0.91 -13.20 -12.44
CA ALA A 196 -0.51 -12.84 -11.09
C ALA A 196 -0.24 -14.10 -10.23
N GLY A 197 -1.09 -15.13 -10.35
CA GLY A 197 -0.91 -16.43 -9.70
C GLY A 197 0.35 -17.17 -10.14
N ILE A 198 0.63 -17.18 -11.43
CA ILE A 198 1.88 -17.78 -11.98
C ILE A 198 3.09 -17.05 -11.42
N GLY A 199 3.07 -15.71 -11.36
CA GLY A 199 4.13 -14.91 -10.76
C GLY A 199 4.36 -15.28 -9.29
N MET A 200 3.28 -15.36 -8.50
CA MET A 200 3.38 -15.76 -7.08
C MET A 200 3.99 -17.15 -6.93
N LEU A 201 3.55 -18.11 -7.73
CA LEU A 201 4.09 -19.47 -7.72
C LEU A 201 5.59 -19.49 -8.07
N ALA A 202 6.04 -18.69 -9.05
CA ALA A 202 7.45 -18.55 -9.38
C ALA A 202 8.26 -18.04 -8.19
N GLY A 203 7.75 -17.03 -7.45
CA GLY A 203 8.36 -16.54 -6.21
C GLY A 203 8.51 -17.64 -5.15
N VAL A 204 7.43 -18.40 -4.91
CA VAL A 204 7.42 -19.52 -3.95
C VAL A 204 8.42 -20.61 -4.33
N VAL A 205 8.48 -21.00 -5.61
CA VAL A 205 9.40 -22.05 -6.11
C VAL A 205 10.85 -21.62 -5.93
N VAL A 206 11.19 -20.37 -6.27
CA VAL A 206 12.56 -19.86 -6.10
C VAL A 206 12.93 -19.76 -4.62
N PHE A 207 12.02 -19.27 -3.78
CA PHE A 207 12.28 -19.21 -2.34
C PHE A 207 12.51 -20.61 -1.74
N TRP A 208 11.68 -21.58 -2.13
CA TRP A 208 11.85 -22.99 -1.74
C TRP A 208 13.20 -23.57 -2.21
N ASP A 209 13.63 -23.27 -3.45
CA ASP A 209 14.95 -23.68 -3.96
C ASP A 209 16.09 -23.09 -3.11
N GLY A 210 15.96 -21.82 -2.69
CA GLY A 210 16.90 -21.18 -1.75
C GLY A 210 16.99 -21.90 -0.39
N ILE A 211 15.84 -22.36 0.14
CA ILE A 211 15.80 -23.17 1.37
C ILE A 211 16.51 -24.52 1.14
N ARG A 212 16.19 -25.22 0.04
CA ARG A 212 16.83 -26.52 -0.30
C ARG A 212 18.35 -26.42 -0.44
N LYS A 213 18.84 -25.34 -1.01
CA LYS A 213 20.28 -25.08 -1.16
C LYS A 213 20.97 -24.66 0.14
N GLY A 214 20.23 -24.55 1.24
CA GLY A 214 20.78 -24.15 2.53
C GLY A 214 21.29 -22.71 2.59
N LEU A 215 20.86 -21.82 1.67
CA LEU A 215 21.40 -20.47 1.54
C LEU A 215 21.09 -19.56 2.74
N PHE A 216 20.08 -19.88 3.50
CA PHE A 216 19.66 -19.12 4.68
C PHE A 216 20.34 -19.58 5.99
N GLY A 217 21.14 -20.66 5.95
CA GLY A 217 21.78 -21.23 7.14
C GLY A 217 20.76 -21.59 8.23
N ASP A 218 20.87 -21.00 9.40
CA ASP A 218 19.95 -21.11 10.54
C ASP A 218 18.89 -19.99 10.62
N LYS A 219 18.99 -19.00 9.73
CA LYS A 219 18.13 -17.80 9.76
C LYS A 219 16.68 -18.15 9.44
N GLY A 220 15.75 -17.61 10.22
CA GLY A 220 14.31 -17.76 10.02
C GLY A 220 13.77 -19.18 10.23
N THR A 221 14.50 -20.05 10.91
CA THR A 221 14.03 -21.39 11.32
C THR A 221 12.99 -21.27 12.46
N GLN A 222 12.21 -22.33 12.66
CA GLN A 222 11.31 -22.41 13.80
C GLN A 222 12.09 -22.30 15.12
N PRO A 223 11.62 -21.50 16.10
CA PRO A 223 12.25 -21.45 17.42
C PRO A 223 12.34 -22.84 18.05
N SER A 224 13.53 -23.19 18.60
CA SER A 224 13.81 -24.52 19.14
C SER A 224 12.83 -24.99 20.22
N GLU A 225 12.32 -24.04 21.00
CA GLU A 225 11.32 -24.27 22.05
C GLU A 225 10.01 -24.88 21.52
N TYR A 226 9.66 -24.61 20.26
CA TYR A 226 8.42 -25.03 19.62
C TYR A 226 8.59 -26.16 18.60
N ILE A 227 9.82 -26.61 18.35
CA ILE A 227 10.08 -27.78 17.51
C ILE A 227 9.45 -29.00 18.18
N ASN A 228 8.52 -29.67 17.47
CA ASN A 228 7.77 -30.83 17.97
C ASN A 228 6.86 -30.56 19.20
N LYS A 229 6.72 -29.31 19.65
CA LYS A 229 5.76 -28.99 20.71
C LYS A 229 4.33 -29.23 20.22
N LYS A 230 3.58 -29.96 21.01
CA LYS A 230 2.19 -30.31 20.70
C LYS A 230 1.22 -29.53 21.57
N LEU A 231 0.13 -29.11 20.97
CA LEU A 231 -1.07 -28.60 21.61
C LEU A 231 -2.24 -29.47 21.13
N PHE A 232 -3.07 -29.98 22.04
CA PHE A 232 -4.12 -30.95 21.71
C PHE A 232 -3.60 -32.16 20.90
N ASN A 233 -2.44 -32.71 21.26
CA ASN A 233 -1.74 -33.81 20.56
C ASN A 233 -1.35 -33.54 19.09
N VAL A 234 -1.48 -32.29 18.59
CA VAL A 234 -1.10 -31.88 17.26
C VAL A 234 0.08 -30.91 17.35
N ASN A 235 1.04 -31.00 16.44
CA ASN A 235 2.16 -30.07 16.38
C ASN A 235 1.65 -28.64 16.14
N ILE A 236 2.25 -27.65 16.83
CA ILE A 236 1.81 -26.25 16.75
C ILE A 236 1.86 -25.69 15.32
N ASP A 237 2.87 -26.04 14.54
CA ASP A 237 2.97 -25.61 13.13
C ASP A 237 1.79 -26.14 12.29
N LYS A 238 1.36 -27.38 12.50
CA LYS A 238 0.18 -27.94 11.82
C LYS A 238 -1.11 -27.24 12.25
N LEU A 239 -1.24 -26.89 13.53
CA LEU A 239 -2.40 -26.13 14.01
C LEU A 239 -2.45 -24.74 13.36
N ILE A 240 -1.32 -24.07 13.20
CA ILE A 240 -1.25 -22.75 12.53
C ILE A 240 -1.60 -22.90 11.04
N TYR A 241 -1.16 -23.97 10.35
CA TYR A 241 -1.56 -24.23 8.97
C TYR A 241 -3.06 -24.44 8.83
N VAL A 242 -3.65 -25.25 9.72
CA VAL A 242 -5.11 -25.46 9.75
C VAL A 242 -5.85 -24.16 10.06
N PHE A 243 -5.38 -23.40 11.06
CA PHE A 243 -5.94 -22.09 11.40
C PHE A 243 -5.91 -21.12 10.22
N SER A 244 -4.79 -21.07 9.48
CA SER A 244 -4.64 -20.18 8.32
C SER A 244 -5.62 -20.48 7.18
N ILE A 245 -6.13 -21.72 7.09
CA ILE A 245 -7.17 -22.12 6.13
C ILE A 245 -8.56 -21.82 6.71
N ILE A 246 -8.79 -22.10 8.00
CA ILE A 246 -10.08 -21.86 8.65
C ILE A 246 -10.45 -20.38 8.72
N ILE A 247 -9.46 -19.48 8.82
CA ILE A 247 -9.70 -18.04 8.87
C ILE A 247 -10.08 -17.43 7.50
N VAL A 248 -9.81 -18.12 6.40
CA VAL A 248 -10.13 -17.64 5.04
C VAL A 248 -11.63 -17.38 4.84
N PRO A 249 -12.55 -18.30 5.19
CA PRO A 249 -13.99 -18.03 5.12
C PRO A 249 -14.43 -16.83 5.97
N LEU A 250 -13.77 -16.56 7.10
CA LEU A 250 -14.09 -15.41 7.94
C LEU A 250 -13.73 -14.10 7.24
N PHE A 251 -12.55 -14.01 6.60
CA PHE A 251 -12.16 -12.85 5.81
C PHE A 251 -13.07 -12.66 4.59
N ALA A 252 -13.39 -13.75 3.89
CA ALA A 252 -14.35 -13.72 2.79
C ALA A 252 -15.71 -13.19 3.24
N TYR A 253 -16.19 -13.63 4.39
CA TYR A 253 -17.46 -13.19 4.96
C TYR A 253 -17.47 -11.70 5.32
N PHE A 254 -16.38 -11.15 5.85
CA PHE A 254 -16.27 -9.71 6.10
C PHE A 254 -16.40 -8.89 4.81
N ILE A 255 -15.81 -9.36 3.70
CA ILE A 255 -15.93 -8.69 2.41
C ILE A 255 -17.36 -8.82 1.86
N VAL A 256 -18.02 -9.96 2.05
CA VAL A 256 -19.43 -10.15 1.65
C VAL A 256 -20.35 -9.19 2.42
N LEU A 257 -20.13 -9.00 3.72
CA LEU A 257 -20.89 -8.03 4.51
C LEU A 257 -20.74 -6.60 3.97
N GLU A 258 -19.51 -6.21 3.66
CA GLU A 258 -19.23 -4.88 3.10
C GLU A 258 -19.84 -4.70 1.71
N ALA A 259 -19.79 -5.73 0.86
CA ALA A 259 -20.46 -5.76 -0.44
C ALA A 259 -21.99 -5.63 -0.31
N GLY A 260 -22.57 -6.16 0.76
CA GLY A 260 -23.99 -6.04 1.12
C GLY A 260 -24.36 -4.72 1.81
N GLY A 261 -23.44 -3.74 1.92
CA GLY A 261 -23.67 -2.46 2.57
C GLY A 261 -23.67 -2.51 4.11
N ILE A 262 -23.17 -3.59 4.71
CA ILE A 262 -23.07 -3.72 6.17
C ILE A 262 -21.66 -3.29 6.61
N GLU A 263 -21.52 -2.09 7.14
CA GLU A 263 -20.25 -1.50 7.59
C GLU A 263 -19.72 -2.13 8.90
N PHE A 264 -19.66 -3.45 8.95
CA PHE A 264 -19.21 -4.19 10.13
C PHE A 264 -17.71 -4.04 10.35
N LEU A 265 -16.93 -4.06 9.28
CA LEU A 265 -15.47 -3.91 9.33
C LEU A 265 -15.07 -2.52 9.82
N GLY A 266 -15.77 -1.47 9.37
CA GLY A 266 -15.56 -0.10 9.84
C GLY A 266 -15.78 0.02 11.35
N THR A 267 -16.80 -0.65 11.87
CA THR A 267 -17.08 -0.69 13.33
C THR A 267 -15.92 -1.36 14.09
N ILE A 268 -15.39 -2.50 13.61
CA ILE A 268 -14.24 -3.17 14.22
C ILE A 268 -13.01 -2.26 14.18
N ILE A 269 -12.71 -1.66 13.04
CA ILE A 269 -11.56 -0.75 12.89
C ILE A 269 -11.66 0.42 13.86
N ASN A 270 -12.83 1.04 13.98
CA ASN A 270 -13.07 2.14 14.92
C ASN A 270 -12.88 1.72 16.39
N ILE A 271 -13.37 0.54 16.78
CA ILE A 271 -13.16 0.00 18.14
C ILE A 271 -11.67 -0.23 18.40
N LEU A 272 -10.95 -0.86 17.46
CA LEU A 272 -9.52 -1.10 17.59
C LEU A 272 -8.73 0.21 17.67
N LEU A 273 -9.11 1.21 16.89
CA LEU A 273 -8.50 2.54 16.91
C LEU A 273 -8.72 3.24 18.26
N LEU A 274 -9.94 3.18 18.80
CA LEU A 274 -10.25 3.76 20.12
C LEU A 274 -9.46 3.08 21.24
N ILE A 275 -9.35 1.75 21.20
CA ILE A 275 -8.53 0.98 22.17
C ILE A 275 -7.06 1.38 22.04
N ALA A 276 -6.53 1.47 20.81
CA ALA A 276 -5.13 1.82 20.58
C ALA A 276 -4.81 3.24 21.04
N ILE A 277 -5.66 4.22 20.72
CA ILE A 277 -5.52 5.61 21.17
C ILE A 277 -5.66 5.70 22.69
N GLY A 278 -6.63 5.02 23.28
CA GLY A 278 -6.83 4.96 24.72
C GLY A 278 -5.61 4.40 25.47
N TYR A 279 -5.04 3.30 24.95
CA TYR A 279 -3.84 2.71 25.53
C TYR A 279 -2.58 3.60 25.34
N ALA A 280 -2.44 4.24 24.19
CA ALA A 280 -1.38 5.22 23.97
C ALA A 280 -1.51 6.41 24.96
N GLY A 281 -2.73 6.91 25.16
CA GLY A 281 -3.04 7.95 26.15
C GLY A 281 -2.73 7.50 27.59
N TYR A 282 -3.02 6.25 27.93
CA TYR A 282 -2.65 5.67 29.23
C TYR A 282 -1.12 5.65 29.39
N LEU A 283 -0.37 5.20 28.38
CA LEU A 283 1.10 5.21 28.42
C LEU A 283 1.67 6.63 28.52
N MET A 284 1.06 7.62 27.85
CA MET A 284 1.46 9.02 28.02
C MET A 284 1.25 9.50 29.46
N TYR A 285 0.09 9.23 30.04
CA TYR A 285 -0.23 9.59 31.41
C TYR A 285 0.72 8.92 32.41
N GLU A 286 0.97 7.62 32.29
CA GLU A 286 1.87 6.85 33.15
C GLU A 286 3.28 7.44 33.13
N ASN A 287 3.86 7.67 31.93
CA ASN A 287 5.19 8.25 31.79
C ASN A 287 5.27 9.69 32.33
N TYR A 288 4.20 10.48 32.14
CA TYR A 288 4.14 11.82 32.69
C TYR A 288 4.12 11.80 34.22
N ARG A 289 3.29 10.94 34.82
CA ARG A 289 3.21 10.74 36.28
C ARG A 289 4.54 10.26 36.89
N ASP A 290 5.25 9.40 36.16
CA ASP A 290 6.54 8.83 36.61
C ASP A 290 7.72 9.78 36.35
N GLY A 291 7.46 11.05 36.03
CA GLY A 291 8.50 12.09 35.86
C GLY A 291 9.28 11.98 34.55
N GLN A 292 8.74 11.29 33.54
CA GLN A 292 9.33 11.10 32.20
C GLN A 292 8.55 11.84 31.12
N PRO A 293 8.34 13.17 31.17
CA PRO A 293 7.54 13.91 30.20
C PRO A 293 8.10 13.83 28.78
N ALA A 294 9.42 13.63 28.62
CA ALA A 294 10.05 13.45 27.32
C ALA A 294 9.53 12.21 26.59
N VAL A 295 9.28 11.10 27.30
CA VAL A 295 8.73 9.88 26.73
C VAL A 295 7.26 10.09 26.35
N ALA A 296 6.46 10.74 27.21
CA ALA A 296 5.08 11.09 26.91
C ALA A 296 4.98 11.97 25.65
N ASN A 297 5.86 12.96 25.51
CA ASN A 297 5.92 13.83 24.32
C ASN A 297 6.22 13.04 23.04
N LYS A 298 7.17 12.10 23.09
CA LYS A 298 7.49 11.21 21.93
C LYS A 298 6.29 10.37 21.52
N ILE A 299 5.50 9.85 22.45
CA ILE A 299 4.26 9.14 22.13
C ILE A 299 3.28 10.07 21.41
N GLY A 300 3.12 11.31 21.88
CA GLY A 300 2.29 12.31 21.19
C GLY A 300 2.76 12.59 19.77
N ALA A 301 4.08 12.65 19.55
CA ALA A 301 4.64 12.80 18.20
C ALA A 301 4.31 11.59 17.30
N ILE A 302 4.39 10.35 17.81
CA ILE A 302 4.01 9.14 17.06
C ILE A 302 2.54 9.21 16.62
N LEU A 303 1.63 9.61 17.52
CA LEU A 303 0.20 9.74 17.19
C LEU A 303 -0.04 10.76 16.07
N ILE A 304 0.61 11.92 16.13
CA ILE A 304 0.52 12.95 15.08
C ILE A 304 1.04 12.41 13.75
N LEU A 305 2.22 11.77 13.73
CA LEU A 305 2.80 11.20 12.52
C LEU A 305 1.92 10.09 11.94
N ALA A 306 1.29 9.26 12.78
CA ALA A 306 0.37 8.21 12.34
C ALA A 306 -0.89 8.80 11.67
N VAL A 307 -1.45 9.88 12.20
CA VAL A 307 -2.58 10.58 11.58
C VAL A 307 -2.18 11.18 10.24
N LEU A 308 -1.03 11.86 10.15
CA LEU A 308 -0.53 12.44 8.90
C LEU A 308 -0.26 11.35 7.84
N CYS A 309 0.27 10.20 8.27
CA CYS A 309 0.46 9.03 7.43
C CYS A 309 -0.88 8.48 6.90
N ALA A 310 -1.89 8.36 7.77
CA ALA A 310 -3.22 7.91 7.38
C ALA A 310 -3.87 8.84 6.36
N VAL A 311 -3.73 10.16 6.53
CA VAL A 311 -4.22 11.16 5.56
C VAL A 311 -3.57 10.99 4.19
N PHE A 312 -2.22 10.84 4.17
CA PHE A 312 -1.51 10.64 2.91
C PHE A 312 -1.99 9.38 2.19
N TRP A 313 -2.00 8.24 2.88
CA TRP A 313 -2.36 6.97 2.26
C TRP A 313 -3.84 6.87 1.91
N ALA A 314 -4.75 7.49 2.67
CA ALA A 314 -6.18 7.53 2.32
C ALA A 314 -6.43 8.20 0.96
N CYS A 315 -5.70 9.27 0.68
CA CYS A 315 -5.79 9.94 -0.62
C CYS A 315 -5.00 9.19 -1.70
N PHE A 316 -3.81 8.67 -1.40
CA PHE A 316 -2.98 7.90 -2.33
C PHE A 316 -3.70 6.64 -2.85
N GLU A 317 -4.47 5.97 -1.99
CA GLU A 317 -5.19 4.72 -2.33
C GLU A 317 -6.36 4.92 -3.29
N GLN A 318 -6.67 6.17 -3.67
CA GLN A 318 -7.55 6.44 -4.82
C GLN A 318 -7.00 5.82 -6.12
N ALA A 319 -5.68 5.54 -6.18
CA ALA A 319 -5.01 4.86 -7.28
C ALA A 319 -5.68 3.55 -7.73
N GLY A 320 -6.17 2.77 -6.78
CA GLY A 320 -6.83 1.48 -7.07
C GLY A 320 -8.36 1.55 -7.07
N SER A 321 -8.95 2.72 -6.84
CA SER A 321 -10.39 2.95 -6.78
C SER A 321 -10.83 4.08 -7.72
N SER A 322 -11.20 5.25 -7.21
CA SER A 322 -11.77 6.35 -8.00
C SER A 322 -10.84 6.85 -9.11
N LEU A 323 -9.51 6.87 -8.90
CA LEU A 323 -8.56 7.39 -9.88
C LEU A 323 -8.41 6.45 -11.09
N VAL A 324 -8.41 5.14 -10.89
CA VAL A 324 -8.35 4.19 -12.01
C VAL A 324 -9.66 4.17 -12.81
N VAL A 325 -10.80 4.34 -12.14
CA VAL A 325 -12.11 4.44 -12.81
C VAL A 325 -12.21 5.77 -13.57
N TRP A 326 -11.77 6.89 -12.98
CA TRP A 326 -11.66 8.17 -13.67
C TRP A 326 -10.75 8.09 -14.90
N ALA A 327 -9.60 7.42 -14.78
CA ALA A 327 -8.69 7.25 -15.92
C ALA A 327 -9.37 6.46 -17.06
N ASP A 328 -10.12 5.42 -16.74
CA ASP A 328 -10.85 4.61 -17.70
C ASP A 328 -11.97 5.38 -18.42
N LYS A 329 -12.78 6.08 -17.63
CA LYS A 329 -13.97 6.75 -18.16
C LYS A 329 -13.67 8.08 -18.82
N CYS A 330 -12.73 8.85 -18.27
CA CYS A 330 -12.57 10.27 -18.58
C CYS A 330 -11.29 10.64 -19.31
N VAL A 331 -10.20 9.86 -19.21
CA VAL A 331 -8.91 10.20 -19.81
C VAL A 331 -8.73 9.57 -21.18
N ASP A 332 -8.08 10.29 -22.10
CA ASP A 332 -7.70 9.79 -23.43
C ASP A 332 -6.47 8.86 -23.33
N LEU A 333 -6.71 7.60 -23.04
CA LEU A 333 -5.68 6.57 -22.87
C LEU A 333 -5.18 6.03 -24.20
N LYS A 334 -4.35 6.81 -24.92
CA LYS A 334 -3.88 6.46 -26.29
C LYS A 334 -2.97 5.25 -26.35
N PHE A 335 -2.20 4.98 -25.29
CA PHE A 335 -1.07 4.04 -25.32
C PHE A 335 -1.16 2.94 -24.29
N MET A 336 -2.11 3.00 -23.37
CA MET A 336 -2.27 2.05 -22.29
C MET A 336 -3.74 1.84 -21.93
N VAL A 337 -4.05 0.74 -21.26
CA VAL A 337 -5.36 0.50 -20.66
C VAL A 337 -5.41 1.08 -19.23
N ALA A 338 -6.60 1.23 -18.68
CA ALA A 338 -6.80 1.93 -17.42
C ALA A 338 -6.02 1.33 -16.25
N SER A 339 -6.01 0.02 -16.10
CA SER A 339 -5.24 -0.68 -15.05
C SER A 339 -3.74 -0.43 -15.14
N GLN A 340 -3.18 -0.21 -16.34
CA GLN A 340 -1.76 0.10 -16.52
C GLN A 340 -1.36 1.46 -15.93
N THR A 341 -2.29 2.38 -15.70
CA THR A 341 -2.00 3.67 -15.04
C THR A 341 -1.41 3.51 -13.65
N ASN A 342 -1.70 2.40 -12.97
CA ASN A 342 -1.11 2.04 -11.68
C ASN A 342 0.42 1.78 -11.76
N ALA A 343 1.00 1.58 -12.95
CA ALA A 343 2.44 1.43 -13.14
C ALA A 343 3.20 2.77 -13.11
N ILE A 344 2.51 3.91 -13.26
CA ILE A 344 3.16 5.23 -13.38
C ILE A 344 3.91 5.59 -12.09
N ASN A 345 3.27 5.42 -10.93
CA ASN A 345 3.89 5.70 -9.64
C ASN A 345 5.15 4.85 -9.37
N PRO A 346 5.11 3.50 -9.36
CA PRO A 346 6.31 2.71 -9.13
C PRO A 346 7.36 2.91 -10.21
N GLY A 347 6.96 3.24 -11.44
CA GLY A 347 7.87 3.68 -12.49
C GLY A 347 8.64 4.95 -12.07
N TYR A 348 7.96 5.97 -11.59
CA TYR A 348 8.62 7.17 -11.06
C TYR A 348 9.51 6.88 -9.85
N ILE A 349 9.12 6.00 -8.94
CA ILE A 349 9.94 5.63 -7.79
C ILE A 349 11.29 5.06 -8.25
N ILE A 350 11.29 4.15 -9.24
CA ILE A 350 12.53 3.57 -9.77
C ILE A 350 13.52 4.65 -10.25
N PHE A 351 13.02 5.71 -10.90
CA PHE A 351 13.86 6.79 -11.42
C PHE A 351 14.21 7.85 -10.38
N LEU A 352 13.29 8.18 -9.46
CA LEU A 352 13.44 9.30 -8.53
C LEU A 352 14.04 8.93 -7.18
N ALA A 353 13.97 7.67 -6.74
CA ALA A 353 14.44 7.27 -5.42
C ALA A 353 15.93 7.60 -5.21
N PHE A 354 16.77 7.32 -6.21
CA PHE A 354 18.20 7.63 -6.13
C PHE A 354 18.51 9.14 -6.10
N PRO A 355 17.98 9.98 -7.01
CA PRO A 355 18.10 11.43 -6.91
C PRO A 355 17.60 12.00 -5.56
N PHE A 356 16.51 11.46 -5.01
CA PHE A 356 15.99 11.90 -3.72
C PHE A 356 16.91 11.51 -2.56
N ALA A 357 17.47 10.31 -2.55
CA ALA A 357 18.46 9.91 -1.56
C ALA A 357 19.67 10.85 -1.56
N MET A 358 20.21 11.17 -2.74
CA MET A 358 21.29 12.14 -2.91
C MET A 358 20.90 13.55 -2.46
N LEU A 359 19.65 13.96 -2.71
CA LEU A 359 19.14 15.28 -2.30
C LEU A 359 19.13 15.40 -0.77
N TRP A 360 18.60 14.38 -0.05
CA TRP A 360 18.57 14.39 1.42
C TRP A 360 19.97 14.41 2.01
N GLU A 361 20.90 13.62 1.49
CA GLU A 361 22.30 13.62 1.90
C GLU A 361 22.96 15.01 1.70
N LYS A 362 22.79 15.62 0.53
CA LYS A 362 23.33 16.96 0.28
C LYS A 362 22.71 18.02 1.18
N LEU A 363 21.41 17.96 1.41
CA LEU A 363 20.73 18.90 2.30
C LEU A 363 21.22 18.73 3.76
N ASP A 364 21.54 17.51 4.15
CA ASP A 364 22.12 17.24 5.48
C ASP A 364 23.52 17.84 5.60
N LEU A 365 24.38 17.59 4.61
CA LEU A 365 25.73 18.19 4.56
C LEU A 365 25.70 19.73 4.58
N TRP A 366 24.65 20.35 4.02
CA TRP A 366 24.48 21.81 4.04
C TRP A 366 23.80 22.33 5.32
N GLY A 367 23.44 21.46 6.26
CA GLY A 367 22.68 21.82 7.48
C GLY A 367 21.26 22.32 7.17
N LYS A 368 20.72 22.00 5.98
CA LYS A 368 19.40 22.44 5.50
C LYS A 368 18.39 21.28 5.40
N ASN A 369 18.72 20.09 5.91
CA ASN A 369 17.82 18.94 5.87
C ASN A 369 16.54 19.26 6.68
N PRO A 370 15.34 19.22 6.06
CA PRO A 370 14.11 19.47 6.76
C PRO A 370 13.88 18.43 7.86
N ASN A 371 13.36 18.86 9.00
CA ASN A 371 12.97 17.93 10.05
C ASN A 371 11.81 17.03 9.60
N THR A 372 11.58 15.91 10.32
CA THR A 372 10.56 14.92 9.99
C THR A 372 9.18 15.53 9.73
N ALA A 373 8.72 16.45 10.58
CA ALA A 373 7.41 17.09 10.41
C ALA A 373 7.32 17.91 9.12
N LYS A 374 8.39 18.61 8.72
CA LYS A 374 8.45 19.34 7.46
C LYS A 374 8.46 18.41 6.25
N LYS A 375 9.14 17.26 6.34
CA LYS A 375 9.13 16.25 5.28
C LYS A 375 7.72 15.65 5.09
N PHE A 376 7.01 15.38 6.18
CA PHE A 376 5.61 14.96 6.13
C PHE A 376 4.70 16.03 5.51
N ALA A 377 4.88 17.28 5.91
CA ALA A 377 4.13 18.39 5.31
C ALA A 377 4.39 18.54 3.80
N LEU A 378 5.66 18.44 3.38
CA LEU A 378 6.01 18.44 1.95
C LEU A 378 5.36 17.25 1.22
N GLY A 379 5.38 16.06 1.83
CA GLY A 379 4.75 14.86 1.28
C GLY A 379 3.26 15.06 1.01
N ILE A 380 2.51 15.51 2.03
CA ILE A 380 1.07 15.78 1.91
C ILE A 380 0.80 16.95 0.95
N GLY A 381 1.67 17.98 0.94
CA GLY A 381 1.55 19.12 0.03
C GLY A 381 1.70 18.73 -1.43
N PHE A 382 2.71 17.95 -1.78
CA PHE A 382 2.89 17.44 -3.14
C PHE A 382 1.76 16.52 -3.58
N LEU A 383 1.25 15.67 -2.67
CA LEU A 383 0.05 14.87 -2.92
C LEU A 383 -1.13 15.78 -3.28
N GLY A 384 -1.38 16.83 -2.49
CA GLY A 384 -2.45 17.80 -2.74
C GLY A 384 -2.30 18.51 -4.09
N LEU A 385 -1.09 18.94 -4.44
CA LEU A 385 -0.82 19.52 -5.74
C LEU A 385 -1.10 18.55 -6.88
N GLY A 386 -0.76 17.27 -6.72
CA GLY A 386 -1.07 16.23 -7.70
C GLY A 386 -2.58 16.08 -7.93
N PHE A 387 -3.36 16.09 -6.86
CA PHE A 387 -4.82 16.03 -6.96
C PHE A 387 -5.41 17.32 -7.58
N LEU A 388 -4.85 18.48 -7.31
CA LEU A 388 -5.25 19.73 -8.01
C LEU A 388 -4.93 19.69 -9.50
N VAL A 389 -3.83 19.04 -9.92
CA VAL A 389 -3.55 18.82 -11.35
C VAL A 389 -4.64 17.94 -11.97
N PHE A 390 -5.05 16.85 -11.32
CA PHE A 390 -6.16 16.03 -11.80
C PHE A 390 -7.45 16.85 -11.89
N ALA A 391 -7.78 17.61 -10.86
CA ALA A 391 -8.99 18.44 -10.83
C ALA A 391 -8.96 19.52 -11.94
N TYR A 392 -7.86 20.23 -12.08
CA TYR A 392 -7.72 21.31 -13.06
C TYR A 392 -7.74 20.83 -14.52
N SER A 393 -7.50 19.54 -14.76
CA SER A 393 -7.50 18.93 -16.10
C SER A 393 -8.79 19.14 -16.88
N ILE A 394 -9.91 19.40 -16.19
CA ILE A 394 -11.21 19.65 -16.82
C ILE A 394 -11.19 20.85 -17.78
N HIS A 395 -10.32 21.84 -17.55
CA HIS A 395 -10.15 22.98 -18.43
C HIS A 395 -9.53 22.63 -19.78
N PHE A 396 -8.98 21.42 -19.91
CA PHE A 396 -8.35 20.92 -21.13
C PHE A 396 -9.13 19.75 -21.74
N ILE A 397 -10.41 19.61 -21.37
CA ILE A 397 -11.28 18.58 -21.93
C ILE A 397 -11.42 18.77 -23.44
N SER A 398 -11.23 17.71 -24.22
CA SER A 398 -11.36 17.73 -25.66
C SER A 398 -12.84 17.78 -26.10
N ASP A 399 -13.08 18.10 -27.38
CA ASP A 399 -14.44 18.05 -27.98
C ASP A 399 -15.07 16.65 -27.88
N ALA A 400 -14.25 15.60 -27.75
CA ALA A 400 -14.69 14.23 -27.54
C ALA A 400 -15.03 13.90 -26.06
N GLY A 401 -15.00 14.90 -25.16
CA GLY A 401 -15.27 14.72 -23.73
C GLY A 401 -14.17 14.00 -22.96
N LYS A 402 -12.94 13.94 -23.48
CA LYS A 402 -11.82 13.25 -22.84
C LYS A 402 -10.76 14.25 -22.34
N LEU A 403 -10.18 13.93 -21.17
CA LEU A 403 -9.10 14.67 -20.54
C LEU A 403 -7.73 14.27 -21.14
N PRO A 404 -6.74 15.19 -21.15
CA PRO A 404 -5.44 14.91 -21.73
C PRO A 404 -4.65 13.88 -20.91
N PHE A 405 -4.02 12.93 -21.59
CA PHE A 405 -3.18 11.89 -20.99
C PHE A 405 -2.01 12.43 -20.14
N SER A 406 -1.46 13.59 -20.50
CA SER A 406 -0.39 14.25 -19.76
C SER A 406 -0.72 14.54 -18.30
N THR A 407 -2.00 14.70 -17.98
CA THR A 407 -2.49 14.95 -16.62
C THR A 407 -2.09 13.83 -15.67
N LEU A 408 -2.18 12.57 -16.14
CA LEU A 408 -1.76 11.40 -15.35
C LEU A 408 -0.27 11.48 -15.00
N TRP A 409 0.58 11.81 -15.96
CA TRP A 409 2.02 11.88 -15.73
C TRP A 409 2.39 13.00 -14.75
N ILE A 410 1.84 14.20 -14.93
CA ILE A 410 2.15 15.34 -14.06
C ILE A 410 1.61 15.10 -12.64
N GLY A 411 0.37 14.66 -12.50
CA GLY A 411 -0.24 14.38 -11.21
C GLY A 411 0.52 13.28 -10.44
N TRP A 412 0.83 12.19 -11.12
CA TRP A 412 1.62 11.11 -10.51
C TRP A 412 3.05 11.50 -10.17
N LEU A 413 3.71 12.35 -10.97
CA LEU A 413 5.02 12.88 -10.63
C LEU A 413 5.01 13.63 -9.30
N LEU A 414 4.01 14.49 -9.09
CA LEU A 414 3.85 15.23 -7.83
C LEU A 414 3.52 14.29 -6.66
N ILE A 415 2.57 13.38 -6.84
CA ILE A 415 2.19 12.42 -5.79
C ILE A 415 3.37 11.54 -5.39
N THR A 416 4.14 11.03 -6.37
CA THR A 416 5.34 10.21 -6.11
C THR A 416 6.45 11.01 -5.42
N THR A 417 6.62 12.29 -5.80
CA THR A 417 7.53 13.21 -5.09
C THR A 417 7.12 13.34 -3.62
N GLY A 418 5.82 13.46 -3.35
CA GLY A 418 5.27 13.48 -2.00
C GLY A 418 5.53 12.19 -1.24
N GLU A 419 5.34 11.04 -1.87
CA GLU A 419 5.61 9.72 -1.29
C GLU A 419 7.07 9.57 -0.87
N LEU A 420 8.02 9.98 -1.71
CA LEU A 420 9.46 9.92 -1.41
C LEU A 420 9.87 10.85 -0.27
N CYS A 421 9.09 11.90 0.01
CA CYS A 421 9.30 12.75 1.18
C CYS A 421 8.85 12.11 2.51
N LEU A 422 7.87 11.20 2.49
CA LEU A 422 7.20 10.70 3.68
C LEU A 422 7.49 9.22 3.98
N SER A 423 7.37 8.35 2.97
CA SER A 423 7.31 6.91 3.13
C SER A 423 8.58 6.29 3.76
N PRO A 424 9.82 6.65 3.36
CA PRO A 424 11.01 6.04 3.92
C PRO A 424 11.24 6.39 5.40
N ILE A 425 10.63 7.49 5.87
CA ILE A 425 10.94 8.11 7.17
C ILE A 425 10.01 7.60 8.27
N GLY A 426 8.73 7.37 7.95
CA GLY A 426 7.69 7.14 8.95
C GLY A 426 7.98 5.94 9.86
N LEU A 427 8.24 4.77 9.29
CA LEU A 427 8.46 3.54 10.05
C LEU A 427 9.72 3.60 10.93
N SER A 428 10.80 4.18 10.41
CA SER A 428 12.04 4.39 11.15
C SER A 428 11.81 5.27 12.36
N LYS A 429 11.13 6.41 12.17
CA LYS A 429 10.86 7.37 13.26
C LYS A 429 9.93 6.82 14.33
N VAL A 430 8.93 6.02 13.97
CA VAL A 430 8.07 5.35 14.97
C VAL A 430 8.90 4.43 15.86
N THR A 431 9.81 3.65 15.29
CA THR A 431 10.69 2.77 16.07
C THR A 431 11.62 3.56 17.01
N GLU A 432 12.18 4.66 16.51
CA GLU A 432 13.12 5.50 17.26
C GLU A 432 12.44 6.29 18.40
N LEU A 433 11.20 6.74 18.19
CA LEU A 433 10.42 7.48 19.19
C LEU A 433 9.77 6.58 20.24
N SER A 434 9.57 5.31 19.92
CA SER A 434 8.83 4.37 20.77
C SER A 434 9.57 4.05 22.07
N PRO A 435 8.89 4.00 23.22
CA PRO A 435 9.45 3.45 24.43
C PRO A 435 9.88 1.99 24.21
N LYS A 436 11.09 1.63 24.67
CA LYS A 436 11.68 0.29 24.44
C LYS A 436 10.75 -0.88 24.80
N LYS A 437 9.93 -0.72 25.85
CA LYS A 437 8.97 -1.75 26.29
C LYS A 437 7.72 -1.86 25.43
N SER A 438 7.44 -0.87 24.57
CA SER A 438 6.18 -0.75 23.83
C SER A 438 6.39 -0.60 22.32
N ILE A 439 7.58 -0.89 21.79
CA ILE A 439 7.90 -0.76 20.36
C ILE A 439 6.90 -1.55 19.51
N ALA A 440 6.61 -2.80 19.88
CA ALA A 440 5.68 -3.66 19.13
C ALA A 440 4.26 -3.06 19.07
N PHE A 441 3.79 -2.42 20.15
CA PHE A 441 2.50 -1.75 20.18
C PHE A 441 2.46 -0.56 19.22
N PHE A 442 3.46 0.33 19.24
CA PHE A 442 3.49 1.50 18.34
C PHE A 442 3.71 1.11 16.88
N MET A 443 4.41 0.03 16.61
CA MET A 443 4.48 -0.56 15.27
C MET A 443 3.10 -1.08 14.82
N GLY A 444 2.37 -1.74 15.72
CA GLY A 444 0.99 -2.16 15.47
C GLY A 444 0.06 -0.98 15.19
N LEU A 445 0.18 0.10 15.96
CA LEU A 445 -0.57 1.35 15.75
C LEU A 445 -0.25 1.99 14.38
N TRP A 446 1.02 1.94 13.97
CA TRP A 446 1.42 2.41 12.64
C TRP A 446 0.77 1.60 11.51
N PHE A 447 0.72 0.28 11.60
CA PHE A 447 0.02 -0.55 10.63
C PHE A 447 -1.51 -0.35 10.69
N LEU A 448 -2.05 -0.11 11.89
CA LEU A 448 -3.47 0.24 12.04
C LEU A 448 -3.80 1.56 11.34
N SER A 449 -2.90 2.55 11.31
CA SER A 449 -3.10 3.79 10.54
C SER A 449 -3.26 3.51 9.03
N SER A 450 -2.52 2.54 8.48
CA SER A 450 -2.66 2.12 7.09
C SER A 450 -4.00 1.39 6.85
N THR A 451 -4.45 0.57 7.80
CA THR A 451 -5.77 -0.07 7.77
C THR A 451 -6.90 0.96 7.71
N VAL A 452 -6.83 1.99 8.60
CA VAL A 452 -7.76 3.13 8.61
C VAL A 452 -7.71 3.90 7.29
N ALA A 453 -6.52 4.14 6.75
CA ALA A 453 -6.34 4.83 5.48
C ALA A 453 -7.07 4.15 4.32
N HIS A 454 -6.97 2.82 4.21
CA HIS A 454 -7.68 2.06 3.17
C HIS A 454 -9.20 2.13 3.33
N TYR A 455 -9.69 2.09 4.57
CA TYR A 455 -11.13 2.22 4.83
C TYR A 455 -11.64 3.61 4.46
N ILE A 456 -10.92 4.67 4.84
CA ILE A 456 -11.23 6.06 4.45
C ILE A 456 -11.12 6.23 2.92
N ALA A 457 -10.16 5.58 2.26
CA ALA A 457 -10.02 5.64 0.80
C ALA A 457 -11.28 5.16 0.08
N GLY A 458 -11.91 4.08 0.56
CA GLY A 458 -13.19 3.60 0.02
C GLY A 458 -14.32 4.60 0.25
N ALA A 459 -14.41 5.19 1.44
CA ALA A 459 -15.41 6.21 1.73
C ALA A 459 -15.23 7.44 0.82
N LEU A 460 -13.98 7.88 0.58
CA LEU A 460 -13.69 8.97 -0.37
C LEU A 460 -14.09 8.60 -1.80
N ALA A 461 -13.79 7.37 -2.25
CA ALA A 461 -14.15 6.93 -3.59
C ALA A 461 -15.68 6.90 -3.80
N LYS A 462 -16.44 6.50 -2.79
CA LYS A 462 -17.92 6.51 -2.83
C LYS A 462 -18.52 7.91 -3.04
N LEU A 463 -17.79 8.99 -2.73
CA LEU A 463 -18.23 10.36 -3.00
C LEU A 463 -18.32 10.70 -4.51
N THR A 464 -17.77 9.87 -5.38
CA THR A 464 -17.91 10.02 -6.84
C THR A 464 -19.22 9.40 -7.37
N ILE A 465 -20.04 8.78 -6.51
CA ILE A 465 -21.26 8.09 -6.89
C ILE A 465 -22.45 9.03 -6.70
N GLY A 466 -23.43 8.97 -7.57
CA GLY A 466 -24.66 9.74 -7.46
C GLY A 466 -24.79 10.94 -8.37
N GLY A 467 -23.81 11.21 -9.23
CA GLY A 467 -23.96 12.12 -10.39
C GLY A 467 -24.14 13.61 -10.08
N GLN A 468 -23.98 14.02 -8.83
CA GLN A 468 -24.02 15.44 -8.46
C GLN A 468 -22.67 15.87 -7.89
N ALA A 469 -22.02 16.82 -8.56
CA ALA A 469 -20.98 17.62 -7.93
C ALA A 469 -21.60 18.23 -6.67
N THR A 470 -21.17 17.78 -5.49
CA THR A 470 -21.77 18.23 -4.23
C THR A 470 -21.49 19.72 -4.04
N GLU A 471 -22.54 20.53 -3.93
CA GLU A 471 -22.38 21.92 -3.51
C GLU A 471 -21.68 21.93 -2.14
N SER A 472 -20.40 22.26 -2.15
CA SER A 472 -19.68 22.50 -0.91
C SER A 472 -19.91 23.94 -0.47
N SER A 473 -20.38 24.11 0.76
CA SER A 473 -20.51 25.41 1.40
C SER A 473 -19.20 25.86 2.07
N GLY A 474 -19.06 27.14 2.33
CA GLY A 474 -17.90 27.70 3.03
C GLY A 474 -16.63 27.81 2.18
N LEU A 475 -15.47 27.83 2.86
CA LEU A 475 -14.17 28.06 2.22
C LEU A 475 -13.84 27.02 1.14
N LEU A 476 -14.13 25.75 1.39
CA LEU A 476 -13.85 24.67 0.44
C LEU A 476 -14.70 24.82 -0.83
N GLY A 477 -15.97 25.19 -0.70
CA GLY A 477 -16.84 25.50 -1.84
C GLY A 477 -16.34 26.69 -2.63
N TYR A 478 -15.92 27.73 -1.94
CA TYR A 478 -15.33 28.92 -2.59
C TYR A 478 -14.05 28.57 -3.39
N LEU A 479 -13.14 27.80 -2.80
CA LEU A 479 -11.91 27.38 -3.47
C LEU A 479 -12.19 26.48 -4.68
N ASN A 480 -13.12 25.54 -4.54
CA ASN A 480 -13.58 24.70 -5.65
C ASN A 480 -14.23 25.54 -6.77
N ASN A 481 -15.05 26.51 -6.42
CA ASN A 481 -15.64 27.42 -7.41
C ASN A 481 -14.60 28.23 -8.18
N ILE A 482 -13.51 28.66 -7.53
CA ILE A 482 -12.38 29.28 -8.22
C ILE A 482 -11.70 28.29 -9.20
N LEU A 483 -11.48 27.05 -8.75
CA LEU A 483 -10.85 26.00 -9.56
C LEU A 483 -11.67 25.69 -10.81
N PHE A 484 -13.00 25.70 -10.70
CA PHE A 484 -13.94 25.37 -11.78
C PHE A 484 -14.61 26.61 -12.41
N ASN A 485 -14.01 27.79 -12.25
CA ASN A 485 -14.57 29.02 -12.81
C ASN A 485 -14.77 28.90 -14.33
N GLY A 486 -15.95 29.26 -14.80
CA GLY A 486 -16.36 29.14 -16.20
C GLY A 486 -16.92 27.77 -16.60
N ILE A 487 -16.94 26.78 -15.69
CA ILE A 487 -17.56 25.48 -15.92
C ILE A 487 -18.88 25.44 -15.17
N ASN A 488 -19.98 25.15 -15.85
CA ASN A 488 -21.30 25.07 -15.24
C ASN A 488 -21.48 23.71 -14.56
N LEU A 489 -21.34 23.66 -13.23
CA LEU A 489 -21.47 22.47 -12.41
C LEU A 489 -22.92 21.97 -12.25
N THR A 490 -23.93 22.84 -12.53
CA THR A 490 -25.36 22.56 -12.28
C THR A 490 -26.16 22.27 -13.53
N ALA A 491 -25.54 22.33 -14.73
CA ALA A 491 -26.23 22.10 -15.99
C ALA A 491 -26.62 20.62 -16.16
N ASN A 492 -27.82 20.37 -16.67
CA ASN A 492 -28.20 19.04 -17.17
C ASN A 492 -27.17 18.59 -18.23
N GLY A 493 -26.41 17.53 -17.94
CA GLY A 493 -25.34 17.04 -18.81
C GLY A 493 -23.93 17.41 -18.35
N VAL A 494 -23.71 17.60 -17.02
CA VAL A 494 -22.36 17.72 -16.44
C VAL A 494 -21.51 16.54 -16.92
N PRO A 495 -20.34 16.78 -17.56
CA PRO A 495 -19.47 15.69 -17.97
C PRO A 495 -19.14 14.80 -16.79
N GLU A 496 -19.15 13.48 -16.97
CA GLU A 496 -18.83 12.51 -15.91
C GLU A 496 -17.49 12.83 -15.25
N ALA A 497 -16.51 13.32 -16.03
CA ALA A 497 -15.24 13.82 -15.54
C ALA A 497 -15.36 14.84 -14.41
N MET A 498 -16.42 15.67 -14.43
CA MET A 498 -16.60 16.75 -13.47
C MET A 498 -16.81 16.26 -12.04
N ILE A 499 -17.49 15.11 -11.90
CA ILE A 499 -17.78 14.50 -10.60
C ILE A 499 -16.47 14.07 -9.91
N TYR A 500 -15.61 13.41 -10.65
CA TYR A 500 -14.29 13.00 -10.15
C TYR A 500 -13.39 14.21 -9.89
N ASN A 501 -13.36 15.17 -10.81
CA ASN A 501 -12.53 16.35 -10.71
C ASN A 501 -12.93 17.23 -9.51
N ASP A 502 -14.22 17.32 -9.19
CA ASP A 502 -14.73 17.99 -7.98
C ASP A 502 -14.19 17.32 -6.70
N LEU A 503 -14.25 16.00 -6.60
CA LEU A 503 -13.66 15.26 -5.48
C LEU A 503 -12.14 15.51 -5.39
N PHE A 504 -11.45 15.43 -6.51
CA PHE A 504 -9.99 15.62 -6.56
C PHE A 504 -9.59 17.05 -6.15
N GLY A 505 -10.39 18.05 -6.54
CA GLY A 505 -10.22 19.43 -6.08
C GLY A 505 -10.34 19.55 -4.56
N LYS A 506 -11.39 18.94 -3.98
CA LYS A 506 -11.59 18.89 -2.53
C LYS A 506 -10.44 18.20 -1.80
N ILE A 507 -10.02 17.02 -2.26
CA ILE A 507 -8.85 16.31 -1.73
C ILE A 507 -7.61 17.21 -1.79
N GLY A 508 -7.37 17.85 -2.94
CA GLY A 508 -6.23 18.73 -3.15
C GLY A 508 -6.18 19.89 -2.16
N PHE A 509 -7.28 20.62 -2.00
CA PHE A 509 -7.34 21.76 -1.06
C PHE A 509 -7.25 21.33 0.40
N VAL A 510 -7.94 20.26 0.79
CA VAL A 510 -7.89 19.75 2.18
C VAL A 510 -6.48 19.31 2.53
N THR A 511 -5.81 18.56 1.65
CA THR A 511 -4.44 18.09 1.91
C THR A 511 -3.42 19.23 1.91
N LEU A 512 -3.57 20.24 1.05
CA LEU A 512 -2.76 21.47 1.12
C LEU A 512 -2.98 22.22 2.44
N GLY A 513 -4.22 22.34 2.89
CA GLY A 513 -4.54 22.93 4.20
C GLY A 513 -3.84 22.18 5.35
N ILE A 514 -3.91 20.84 5.34
CA ILE A 514 -3.20 19.99 6.33
C ILE A 514 -1.69 20.16 6.23
N ALA A 515 -1.13 20.24 5.02
CA ALA A 515 0.30 20.47 4.82
C ALA A 515 0.75 21.82 5.40
N ILE A 516 0.00 22.90 5.15
CA ILE A 516 0.28 24.24 5.69
C ILE A 516 0.20 24.21 7.23
N LEU A 517 -0.85 23.63 7.80
CA LEU A 517 -0.98 23.49 9.25
C LEU A 517 0.20 22.69 9.83
N THR A 518 0.59 21.59 9.18
CA THR A 518 1.74 20.78 9.62
C THR A 518 3.04 21.58 9.57
N LEU A 519 3.23 22.44 8.55
CA LEU A 519 4.39 23.34 8.48
C LEU A 519 4.38 24.36 9.61
N ILE A 520 3.24 24.98 9.91
CA ILE A 520 3.09 25.95 10.99
C ILE A 520 3.40 25.28 12.35
N PHE A 521 2.89 24.08 12.57
CA PHE A 521 3.10 23.34 13.82
C PHE A 521 4.40 22.50 13.83
N SER A 522 5.20 22.51 12.76
CA SER A 522 6.42 21.72 12.68
C SER A 522 7.44 22.00 13.81
N PRO A 523 7.59 23.24 14.35
CA PRO A 523 8.45 23.47 15.50
C PRO A 523 7.94 22.79 16.78
N LEU A 524 6.63 22.75 16.98
CA LEU A 524 6.01 22.06 18.11
C LEU A 524 6.19 20.55 18.01
N ILE A 525 5.92 19.96 16.82
CA ILE A 525 6.12 18.53 16.57
C ILE A 525 7.59 18.16 16.79
N LYS A 526 8.53 18.97 16.28
CA LYS A 526 9.97 18.77 16.52
C LYS A 526 10.28 18.78 18.02
N LYS A 527 9.69 19.71 18.79
CA LYS A 527 9.87 19.76 20.25
C LYS A 527 9.31 18.51 20.95
N LEU A 528 8.18 17.97 20.50
CA LEU A 528 7.61 16.72 21.03
C LEU A 528 8.51 15.51 20.74
N MET A 529 9.22 15.50 19.62
CA MET A 529 10.15 14.43 19.26
C MET A 529 11.44 14.47 20.10
N ASN A 530 11.66 15.53 20.88
CA ASN A 530 12.90 15.81 21.62
C ASN A 530 14.12 15.74 20.67
N ASP A 531 15.19 15.03 21.04
CA ASP A 531 16.45 14.98 20.28
C ASP A 531 16.40 14.04 19.05
N VAL A 532 15.23 13.49 18.73
CA VAL A 532 15.04 12.63 17.54
C VAL A 532 14.70 13.52 16.33
N HIS A 533 15.63 13.62 15.37
CA HIS A 533 15.55 14.53 14.21
C HIS A 533 15.30 13.81 12.89
#